data_cb78cc17e2f9d38993449f77cbd7694d
#
_entry.id   cb78cc17e2f9d38993449f77cbd7694d
#
_cell.length_a   1.000
_cell.length_b   1.000
_cell.length_c   1.000
_cell.angle_alpha   90.00
_cell.angle_beta   90.00
_cell.angle_gamma   90.00
#
_symmetry.space_group_name_H-M   'P 1'
#
loop_
_entity.id
_entity.type
_entity.pdbx_description
1 polymer ?
#
loop_
_entity_poly.entity_id
_entity_poly.type
_entity_poly.pdbx_seq_one_letter_code
_entity_poly.pdbx_strand_id
1 'polypeptide(L)'
;MITRREILQVGTATAAFAAGGSAFTRALAQQRLTEDELLRFDTLGNVTLLHVADIHGQLMPVYFREPSVNIGVGEARGQPPHITGEAFLKHFGIPENSASSYALTDQNFETLAKSYGRIGGLDRLAAAVKRIRVERGNDKVIFFDGGDTWQGSLGANSSRGQDMVDCMALLKPDAMTGHWEFTYGEARLKELIKGLDYPFLALNIRDTEWNEPAFEPMKMFEKGGIKVAVLGQAFPYTPVANPRWMMPKWSFGIREDDVRANVEKARRDGAQLVVLLSHNGFDVDRKLAGRVSGIDVILTSHTHDALPEAIKVANTLLVASGSHGKFLSRLDLDVQGGGIKNFRYRLIPLFADAIKPDPEVSAAIAKARAPYANDLVREVGRTDTVLFRRGNFNGTFDDLICAALLKERDAEIALSPGFRWGTSVLPGQAITVEDIHNATAITYPQVYRISMTGERLKEVLEDVADNLFNPDPYYQQGGDMVRCGGLGYAIDVSKPIGQRISAMTHLKSGKAIEPKKEYVVAGWASVNEGTEGPSVWDLVERYVAATKTLRLEPNTSVKILGG
;
A
#
# COMPACT_ATOMS: atom_id res chain seq x y z
N MET A 1 14.53 -37.60 -36.09
CA MET A 1 14.29 -38.82 -35.25
C MET A 1 14.61 -38.45 -33.83
N ILE A 2 13.59 -38.46 -32.99
CA ILE A 2 13.74 -38.17 -31.55
C ILE A 2 14.46 -39.35 -30.90
N THR A 3 15.51 -39.13 -30.15
CA THR A 3 16.35 -40.18 -29.54
C THR A 3 15.68 -40.74 -28.28
N ARG A 4 15.99 -42.01 -27.91
CA ARG A 4 15.51 -42.63 -26.66
C ARG A 4 15.81 -41.80 -25.39
N ARG A 5 16.86 -40.99 -25.45
CA ARG A 5 17.29 -40.11 -24.35
C ARG A 5 16.37 -38.89 -24.22
N GLU A 6 15.89 -38.37 -25.36
CA GLU A 6 14.91 -37.25 -25.37
C GLU A 6 13.53 -37.70 -24.94
N ILE A 7 13.13 -38.96 -25.27
CA ILE A 7 11.88 -39.57 -24.78
C ILE A 7 11.93 -39.83 -23.26
N LEU A 8 13.07 -40.25 -22.72
CA LEU A 8 13.27 -40.41 -21.28
C LEU A 8 13.29 -39.05 -20.54
N GLN A 9 13.82 -38.00 -21.13
CA GLN A 9 13.79 -36.66 -20.56
C GLN A 9 12.36 -36.07 -20.56
N VAL A 10 11.58 -36.31 -21.60
CA VAL A 10 10.16 -35.92 -21.66
C VAL A 10 9.32 -36.77 -20.71
N GLY A 11 9.61 -38.06 -20.57
CA GLY A 11 8.90 -38.96 -19.65
C GLY A 11 9.15 -38.63 -18.17
N THR A 12 10.38 -38.22 -17.82
CA THR A 12 10.74 -37.77 -16.46
C THR A 12 10.15 -36.40 -16.17
N ALA A 13 10.05 -35.51 -17.16
CA ALA A 13 9.37 -34.21 -17.01
C ALA A 13 7.86 -34.39 -16.76
N THR A 14 7.20 -35.34 -17.47
CA THR A 14 5.76 -35.61 -17.32
C THR A 14 5.43 -36.28 -15.97
N ALA A 15 6.30 -37.16 -15.46
CA ALA A 15 6.14 -37.77 -14.14
C ALA A 15 6.39 -36.79 -12.99
N ALA A 16 7.31 -35.83 -13.16
CA ALA A 16 7.54 -34.74 -12.22
C ALA A 16 6.35 -33.74 -12.19
N PHE A 17 5.66 -33.55 -13.31
CA PHE A 17 4.43 -32.74 -13.39
C PHE A 17 3.27 -33.33 -12.58
N ALA A 18 3.18 -34.66 -12.47
CA ALA A 18 2.11 -35.33 -11.74
C ALA A 18 2.36 -35.40 -10.21
N ALA A 19 3.64 -35.31 -9.77
CA ALA A 19 4.01 -35.50 -8.37
C ALA A 19 4.53 -34.20 -7.67
N GLY A 20 4.84 -33.12 -8.42
CA GLY A 20 5.49 -31.93 -7.88
C GLY A 20 5.28 -30.67 -8.73
N GLY A 21 4.11 -30.50 -9.32
CA GLY A 21 3.83 -29.46 -10.33
C GLY A 21 4.21 -28.02 -9.93
N SER A 22 4.14 -27.67 -8.66
CA SER A 22 4.47 -26.31 -8.19
C SER A 22 5.98 -26.05 -8.12
N ALA A 23 6.79 -27.03 -7.69
CA ALA A 23 8.23 -26.85 -7.53
C ALA A 23 8.97 -26.81 -8.89
N PHE A 24 8.52 -27.62 -9.86
CA PHE A 24 9.13 -27.67 -11.19
C PHE A 24 8.76 -26.45 -12.03
N THR A 25 7.49 -26.02 -11.99
CA THR A 25 7.03 -24.77 -12.67
C THR A 25 7.73 -23.54 -12.08
N ARG A 26 7.94 -23.54 -10.75
CA ARG A 26 8.69 -22.51 -10.04
C ARG A 26 10.18 -22.53 -10.44
N ALA A 27 10.81 -23.70 -10.56
CA ALA A 27 12.18 -23.83 -11.01
C ALA A 27 12.38 -23.37 -12.47
N LEU A 28 11.41 -23.60 -13.36
CA LEU A 28 11.44 -23.11 -14.74
C LEU A 28 11.23 -21.60 -14.83
N ALA A 29 10.36 -21.03 -13.99
CA ALA A 29 10.17 -19.59 -13.90
C ALA A 29 11.42 -18.89 -13.31
N GLN A 30 12.06 -19.49 -12.32
CA GLN A 30 13.29 -19.03 -11.71
C GLN A 30 14.49 -19.06 -12.68
N GLN A 31 14.56 -20.01 -13.61
CA GLN A 31 15.59 -20.03 -14.65
C GLN A 31 15.51 -18.88 -15.65
N ARG A 32 14.35 -18.18 -15.70
CA ARG A 32 14.12 -17.03 -16.58
C ARG A 32 14.21 -15.67 -15.90
N LEU A 33 14.24 -15.64 -14.55
CA LEU A 33 14.28 -14.42 -13.76
C LEU A 33 15.56 -14.40 -12.93
N THR A 34 16.53 -13.62 -13.36
CA THR A 34 17.77 -13.40 -12.62
C THR A 34 17.81 -12.01 -12.02
N GLU A 35 18.59 -11.83 -10.97
CA GLU A 35 18.83 -10.52 -10.37
C GLU A 35 19.38 -9.53 -11.40
N ASP A 36 20.28 -9.99 -12.30
CA ASP A 36 20.84 -9.16 -13.35
C ASP A 36 19.81 -8.67 -14.36
N GLU A 37 18.83 -9.49 -14.72
CA GLU A 37 17.72 -9.07 -15.62
C GLU A 37 16.76 -8.11 -14.94
N LEU A 38 16.45 -8.35 -13.66
CA LEU A 38 15.57 -7.47 -12.88
C LEU A 38 16.20 -6.11 -12.63
N LEU A 39 17.49 -6.04 -12.35
CA LEU A 39 18.20 -4.81 -12.02
C LEU A 39 18.92 -4.17 -13.21
N ARG A 40 18.92 -4.82 -14.40
CA ARG A 40 19.50 -4.23 -15.62
C ARG A 40 18.82 -2.95 -15.97
N PHE A 41 19.59 -1.88 -16.08
CA PHE A 41 19.07 -0.56 -16.39
C PHE A 41 20.16 0.24 -17.12
N ASP A 42 19.85 0.76 -18.31
CA ASP A 42 20.78 1.64 -19.00
C ASP A 42 20.80 2.99 -18.27
N THR A 43 21.89 3.28 -17.62
CA THR A 43 22.04 4.49 -16.79
C THR A 43 21.93 5.76 -17.61
N LEU A 44 21.32 6.78 -17.03
CA LEU A 44 21.13 8.09 -17.65
C LEU A 44 21.49 9.22 -16.69
N GLY A 45 22.07 10.29 -17.22
CA GLY A 45 22.22 11.58 -16.54
C GLY A 45 23.05 11.55 -15.26
N ASN A 46 22.85 12.55 -14.44
CA ASN A 46 23.71 12.87 -13.30
C ASN A 46 23.06 12.60 -11.92
N VAL A 47 21.74 12.37 -11.84
CA VAL A 47 21.03 12.08 -10.58
C VAL A 47 20.13 10.86 -10.73
N THR A 48 20.10 10.01 -9.70
CA THR A 48 19.20 8.87 -9.59
C THR A 48 18.35 9.03 -8.33
N LEU A 49 17.03 9.01 -8.49
CA LEU A 49 16.07 8.96 -7.39
C LEU A 49 15.58 7.51 -7.24
N LEU A 50 15.71 6.98 -6.03
CA LEU A 50 15.11 5.71 -5.61
C LEU A 50 13.97 6.00 -4.66
N HIS A 51 12.84 5.29 -4.81
CA HIS A 51 11.68 5.50 -3.98
C HIS A 51 10.96 4.19 -3.64
N VAL A 52 10.63 4.05 -2.37
CA VAL A 52 9.74 3.01 -1.82
C VAL A 52 8.71 3.69 -0.92
N ALA A 53 7.52 3.12 -0.81
CA ALA A 53 6.45 3.65 0.03
C ALA A 53 5.53 2.55 0.53
N ASP A 54 4.71 2.89 1.52
CA ASP A 54 3.57 2.06 1.95
C ASP A 54 3.99 0.63 2.30
N ILE A 55 5.13 0.47 3.01
CA ILE A 55 5.70 -0.85 3.35
C ILE A 55 4.82 -1.57 4.38
N HIS A 56 4.12 -0.83 5.24
CA HIS A 56 3.19 -1.34 6.25
C HIS A 56 3.75 -2.47 7.13
N GLY A 57 4.95 -2.26 7.66
CA GLY A 57 5.58 -3.19 8.59
C GLY A 57 6.01 -4.52 7.96
N GLN A 58 6.04 -4.64 6.63
CA GLN A 58 6.39 -5.89 5.94
C GLN A 58 7.90 -6.04 5.83
N LEU A 59 8.49 -6.81 6.76
CA LEU A 59 9.91 -7.15 6.75
C LEU A 59 10.24 -8.28 5.77
N MET A 60 9.31 -9.23 5.59
CA MET A 60 9.48 -10.45 4.80
C MET A 60 8.80 -10.35 3.44
N PRO A 61 9.25 -11.13 2.45
CA PRO A 61 8.53 -11.26 1.17
C PRO A 61 7.12 -11.83 1.35
N VAL A 62 6.17 -11.31 0.58
CA VAL A 62 4.75 -11.61 0.68
C VAL A 62 4.15 -12.11 -0.63
N TYR A 63 2.99 -12.75 -0.57
CA TYR A 63 2.06 -12.79 -1.69
C TYR A 63 1.14 -11.58 -1.57
N PHE A 64 0.90 -10.92 -2.68
CA PHE A 64 0.02 -9.76 -2.72
C PHE A 64 -0.69 -9.67 -4.06
N ARG A 65 -2.01 -9.86 -4.03
CA ARG A 65 -2.87 -9.73 -5.20
C ARG A 65 -3.24 -8.25 -5.39
N GLU A 66 -2.88 -7.70 -6.54
CA GLU A 66 -3.28 -6.34 -6.92
C GLU A 66 -4.82 -6.22 -7.08
N PRO A 67 -5.37 -5.00 -7.01
CA PRO A 67 -6.82 -4.82 -7.10
C PRO A 67 -7.34 -5.20 -8.49
N SER A 68 -8.51 -5.85 -8.52
CA SER A 68 -9.27 -6.05 -9.77
C SER A 68 -10.20 -4.89 -10.09
N VAL A 69 -10.40 -3.97 -9.15
CA VAL A 69 -11.23 -2.77 -9.31
C VAL A 69 -10.53 -1.59 -8.65
N ASN A 70 -10.29 -0.53 -9.42
CA ASN A 70 -9.77 0.77 -8.96
C ASN A 70 -10.44 1.88 -9.79
N ILE A 71 -11.61 2.35 -9.32
CA ILE A 71 -12.45 3.27 -10.08
C ILE A 71 -11.98 4.70 -9.92
N GLY A 72 -11.68 5.35 -11.05
CA GLY A 72 -11.48 6.79 -11.13
C GLY A 72 -12.79 7.52 -11.47
N VAL A 73 -12.87 8.78 -11.07
CA VAL A 73 -13.99 9.66 -11.38
C VAL A 73 -13.55 10.89 -12.17
N GLY A 74 -14.48 11.54 -12.87
CA GLY A 74 -14.16 12.71 -13.67
C GLY A 74 -13.11 12.40 -14.75
N GLU A 75 -12.08 13.24 -14.84
CA GLU A 75 -10.99 13.11 -15.80
C GLU A 75 -10.04 11.92 -15.52
N ALA A 76 -10.06 11.39 -14.30
CA ALA A 76 -9.25 10.23 -13.92
C ALA A 76 -9.85 8.90 -14.40
N ARG A 77 -11.13 8.88 -14.82
CA ARG A 77 -11.83 7.67 -15.25
C ARG A 77 -11.13 7.02 -16.46
N GLY A 78 -10.77 5.75 -16.29
CA GLY A 78 -10.10 4.96 -17.34
C GLY A 78 -8.68 5.43 -17.69
N GLN A 79 -8.07 6.22 -16.82
CA GLN A 79 -6.66 6.61 -16.90
C GLN A 79 -5.86 5.94 -15.78
N PRO A 80 -4.57 5.68 -15.95
CA PRO A 80 -3.73 5.26 -14.83
C PRO A 80 -3.80 6.27 -13.67
N PRO A 81 -3.91 5.79 -12.42
CA PRO A 81 -3.88 4.40 -11.96
C PRO A 81 -5.23 3.67 -11.98
N HIS A 82 -6.30 4.26 -12.50
CA HIS A 82 -7.69 3.76 -12.45
C HIS A 82 -8.02 2.81 -13.62
N ILE A 83 -7.08 1.98 -13.97
CA ILE A 83 -7.22 0.84 -14.88
C ILE A 83 -6.62 -0.39 -14.19
N THR A 84 -7.24 -1.55 -14.35
CA THR A 84 -6.83 -2.79 -13.67
C THR A 84 -6.86 -3.98 -14.63
N GLY A 85 -6.28 -5.10 -14.23
CA GLY A 85 -6.36 -6.36 -14.94
C GLY A 85 -5.91 -6.27 -16.40
N GLU A 86 -6.72 -6.80 -17.30
CA GLU A 86 -6.43 -6.84 -18.75
C GLU A 86 -6.25 -5.44 -19.37
N ALA A 87 -7.07 -4.46 -18.95
CA ALA A 87 -6.97 -3.08 -19.42
C ALA A 87 -5.62 -2.45 -19.05
N PHE A 88 -5.11 -2.74 -17.84
CA PHE A 88 -3.78 -2.32 -17.40
C PHE A 88 -2.67 -2.95 -18.27
N LEU A 89 -2.73 -4.27 -18.46
CA LEU A 89 -1.75 -4.99 -19.28
C LEU A 89 -1.71 -4.43 -20.71
N LYS A 90 -2.87 -4.19 -21.29
CA LYS A 90 -2.98 -3.63 -22.64
C LYS A 90 -2.45 -2.21 -22.73
N HIS A 91 -2.77 -1.35 -21.75
CA HIS A 91 -2.35 0.06 -21.74
C HIS A 91 -0.82 0.18 -21.70
N PHE A 92 -0.14 -0.61 -20.87
CA PHE A 92 1.31 -0.57 -20.70
C PHE A 92 2.07 -1.58 -21.59
N GLY A 93 1.39 -2.31 -22.47
CA GLY A 93 2.03 -3.29 -23.35
C GLY A 93 2.69 -4.45 -22.60
N ILE A 94 2.16 -4.83 -21.44
CA ILE A 94 2.71 -5.90 -20.59
C ILE A 94 2.16 -7.25 -21.08
N PRO A 95 3.03 -8.24 -21.37
CA PRO A 95 2.57 -9.57 -21.77
C PRO A 95 1.80 -10.26 -20.66
N GLU A 96 0.67 -10.89 -21.01
CA GLU A 96 -0.06 -11.76 -20.10
C GLU A 96 0.81 -12.90 -19.57
N ASN A 97 0.50 -13.40 -18.38
CA ASN A 97 1.19 -14.52 -17.74
C ASN A 97 2.71 -14.31 -17.58
N SER A 98 3.17 -13.07 -17.63
CA SER A 98 4.56 -12.68 -17.38
C SER A 98 4.81 -12.38 -15.90
N ALA A 99 6.08 -12.24 -15.51
CA ALA A 99 6.46 -11.77 -14.18
C ALA A 99 5.91 -10.36 -13.89
N SER A 100 5.90 -9.47 -14.88
CA SER A 100 5.33 -8.12 -14.74
C SER A 100 3.81 -8.16 -14.58
N SER A 101 3.11 -9.03 -15.32
CA SER A 101 1.67 -9.26 -15.17
C SER A 101 1.34 -9.71 -13.75
N TYR A 102 2.10 -10.67 -13.18
CA TYR A 102 1.94 -11.12 -11.81
C TYR A 102 2.21 -10.03 -10.77
N ALA A 103 3.24 -9.23 -10.96
CA ALA A 103 3.62 -8.20 -10.00
C ALA A 103 2.62 -7.02 -9.96
N LEU A 104 1.95 -6.71 -11.11
CA LEU A 104 1.22 -5.47 -11.33
C LEU A 104 -0.30 -5.64 -11.48
N THR A 105 -0.80 -6.88 -11.59
CA THR A 105 -2.24 -7.13 -11.78
C THR A 105 -2.75 -8.33 -10.97
N ASP A 106 -4.07 -8.48 -10.93
CA ASP A 106 -4.77 -9.62 -10.36
C ASP A 106 -4.89 -10.83 -11.31
N GLN A 107 -4.46 -10.68 -12.58
CA GLN A 107 -4.68 -11.65 -13.64
C GLN A 107 -3.91 -12.96 -13.40
N ASN A 108 -4.63 -14.09 -13.43
CA ASN A 108 -4.08 -15.44 -13.18
C ASN A 108 -3.23 -15.55 -11.90
N PHE A 109 -3.57 -14.74 -10.87
CA PHE A 109 -2.78 -14.53 -9.68
C PHE A 109 -2.32 -15.85 -9.02
N GLU A 110 -3.22 -16.82 -8.79
CA GLU A 110 -2.87 -18.08 -8.13
C GLU A 110 -1.81 -18.89 -8.90
N THR A 111 -1.96 -18.98 -10.20
CA THR A 111 -1.03 -19.73 -11.07
C THR A 111 0.32 -19.05 -11.09
N LEU A 112 0.32 -17.72 -11.25
CA LEU A 112 1.54 -16.94 -11.33
C LEU A 112 2.26 -16.84 -9.97
N ALA A 113 1.52 -16.74 -8.86
CA ALA A 113 2.08 -16.78 -7.52
C ALA A 113 2.79 -18.11 -7.21
N LYS A 114 2.23 -19.24 -7.68
CA LYS A 114 2.88 -20.54 -7.59
C LYS A 114 4.15 -20.64 -8.45
N SER A 115 4.17 -19.93 -9.57
CA SER A 115 5.30 -19.92 -10.51
C SER A 115 6.43 -18.98 -10.09
N TYR A 116 6.10 -17.74 -9.72
CA TYR A 116 7.08 -16.69 -9.42
C TYR A 116 7.40 -16.53 -7.93
N GLY A 117 6.62 -17.11 -7.05
CA GLY A 117 6.84 -17.06 -5.61
C GLY A 117 6.45 -15.72 -4.98
N ARG A 118 7.07 -15.42 -3.84
CA ARG A 118 6.82 -14.19 -3.08
C ARG A 118 7.60 -13.02 -3.66
N ILE A 119 7.11 -11.81 -3.36
CA ILE A 119 7.69 -10.56 -3.84
C ILE A 119 7.93 -9.62 -2.64
N GLY A 120 8.94 -8.75 -2.71
CA GLY A 120 9.31 -7.83 -1.65
C GLY A 120 10.31 -8.43 -0.67
N GLY A 121 10.29 -7.90 0.54
CA GLY A 121 11.25 -8.18 1.61
C GLY A 121 12.32 -7.10 1.72
N LEU A 122 12.49 -6.60 2.95
CA LEU A 122 13.35 -5.45 3.20
C LEU A 122 14.83 -5.74 2.89
N ASP A 123 15.25 -6.99 3.06
CA ASP A 123 16.60 -7.46 2.72
C ASP A 123 16.86 -7.53 1.20
N ARG A 124 15.82 -7.80 0.36
CA ARG A 124 15.91 -7.74 -1.10
C ARG A 124 15.91 -6.29 -1.58
N LEU A 125 15.08 -5.45 -0.95
CA LEU A 125 15.09 -4.01 -1.19
C LEU A 125 16.48 -3.42 -0.90
N ALA A 126 17.09 -3.78 0.24
CA ALA A 126 18.42 -3.34 0.61
C ALA A 126 19.48 -3.78 -0.41
N ALA A 127 19.44 -5.02 -0.87
CA ALA A 127 20.35 -5.53 -1.90
C ALA A 127 20.23 -4.74 -3.20
N ALA A 128 19.01 -4.47 -3.66
CA ALA A 128 18.75 -3.68 -4.86
C ALA A 128 19.25 -2.23 -4.72
N VAL A 129 18.98 -1.57 -3.59
CA VAL A 129 19.46 -0.20 -3.30
C VAL A 129 21.01 -0.16 -3.26
N LYS A 130 21.65 -1.09 -2.53
CA LYS A 130 23.11 -1.19 -2.45
C LYS A 130 23.73 -1.39 -3.83
N ARG A 131 23.17 -2.27 -4.67
CA ARG A 131 23.66 -2.52 -6.04
C ARG A 131 23.56 -1.27 -6.92
N ILE A 132 22.43 -0.55 -6.88
CA ILE A 132 22.25 0.68 -7.68
C ILE A 132 23.22 1.78 -7.20
N ARG A 133 23.44 1.89 -5.88
CA ARG A 133 24.43 2.83 -5.33
C ARG A 133 25.85 2.51 -5.79
N VAL A 134 26.22 1.22 -5.89
CA VAL A 134 27.54 0.81 -6.43
C VAL A 134 27.63 1.12 -7.92
N GLU A 135 26.58 0.85 -8.69
CA GLU A 135 26.55 1.10 -10.14
C GLU A 135 26.64 2.59 -10.48
N ARG A 136 25.89 3.44 -9.76
CA ARG A 136 25.76 4.88 -10.08
C ARG A 136 26.79 5.77 -9.40
N GLY A 137 27.35 5.32 -8.28
CA GLY A 137 28.05 6.15 -7.31
C GLY A 137 27.10 6.74 -6.28
N ASN A 138 27.50 6.69 -5.02
CA ASN A 138 26.68 7.16 -3.89
C ASN A 138 26.40 8.68 -3.93
N ASP A 139 27.30 9.41 -4.57
CA ASP A 139 27.21 10.85 -4.82
C ASP A 139 26.10 11.24 -5.82
N LYS A 140 25.53 10.27 -6.55
CA LYS A 140 24.47 10.52 -7.55
C LYS A 140 23.10 9.97 -7.12
N VAL A 141 23.03 9.17 -6.06
CA VAL A 141 21.79 8.49 -5.65
C VAL A 141 21.18 9.16 -4.43
N ILE A 142 19.87 9.37 -4.48
CA ILE A 142 19.03 9.75 -3.34
C ILE A 142 17.96 8.68 -3.18
N PHE A 143 17.82 8.12 -1.99
CA PHE A 143 16.83 7.09 -1.67
C PHE A 143 15.79 7.63 -0.71
N PHE A 144 14.52 7.47 -1.06
CA PHE A 144 13.38 8.02 -0.33
C PHE A 144 12.45 6.94 0.21
N ASP A 145 11.96 7.18 1.42
CA ASP A 145 10.84 6.48 2.04
C ASP A 145 9.60 7.39 2.01
N GLY A 146 8.59 6.97 1.27
CA GLY A 146 7.34 7.72 1.07
C GLY A 146 6.39 7.70 2.28
N GLY A 147 6.75 7.05 3.39
CA GLY A 147 5.89 6.90 4.57
C GLY A 147 4.98 5.67 4.51
N ASP A 148 4.15 5.52 5.54
CA ASP A 148 3.37 4.28 5.81
C ASP A 148 4.29 3.05 5.95
N THR A 149 5.45 3.26 6.51
CA THR A 149 6.48 2.23 6.65
C THR A 149 6.40 1.52 7.98
N TRP A 150 6.11 2.24 9.09
CA TRP A 150 6.30 1.73 10.45
C TRP A 150 5.11 1.02 11.06
N GLN A 151 3.96 0.91 10.38
CA GLN A 151 2.72 0.33 10.89
C GLN A 151 2.16 -0.71 9.90
N GLY A 152 1.50 -1.79 10.38
CA GLY A 152 0.75 -2.76 9.57
C GLY A 152 1.13 -4.23 9.78
N SER A 153 1.94 -4.56 10.79
CA SER A 153 2.28 -5.95 11.15
C SER A 153 2.28 -6.17 12.68
N LEU A 154 2.32 -7.42 13.11
CA LEU A 154 2.42 -7.75 14.54
C LEU A 154 3.67 -7.13 15.17
N GLY A 155 4.83 -7.29 14.53
CA GLY A 155 6.10 -6.75 15.02
C GLY A 155 6.07 -5.23 15.12
N ALA A 156 5.69 -4.55 14.04
CA ALA A 156 5.60 -3.10 14.00
C ALA A 156 4.63 -2.52 15.04
N ASN A 157 3.47 -3.18 15.23
CA ASN A 157 2.51 -2.75 16.23
C ASN A 157 3.02 -2.96 17.66
N SER A 158 3.64 -4.12 17.94
CA SER A 158 4.16 -4.49 19.26
C SER A 158 5.39 -3.68 19.66
N SER A 159 6.31 -3.41 18.72
CA SER A 159 7.50 -2.56 18.93
C SER A 159 7.18 -1.07 18.87
N ARG A 160 5.95 -0.72 18.49
CA ARG A 160 5.51 0.64 18.21
C ARG A 160 6.44 1.32 17.20
N GLY A 161 6.71 0.60 16.07
CA GLY A 161 7.49 1.05 14.94
C GLY A 161 9.01 0.91 15.06
N GLN A 162 9.55 0.49 16.23
CA GLN A 162 11.00 0.43 16.42
C GLN A 162 11.69 -0.58 15.52
N ASP A 163 11.09 -1.75 15.32
CA ASP A 163 11.63 -2.80 14.45
C ASP A 163 11.83 -2.33 13.00
N MET A 164 10.86 -1.53 12.49
CA MET A 164 10.95 -0.95 11.16
C MET A 164 12.00 0.16 11.08
N VAL A 165 12.07 1.04 12.08
CA VAL A 165 13.09 2.09 12.16
C VAL A 165 14.50 1.47 12.16
N ASP A 166 14.73 0.45 13.00
CA ASP A 166 16.03 -0.22 13.11
C ASP A 166 16.43 -0.92 11.78
N CYS A 167 15.48 -1.57 11.13
CA CYS A 167 15.74 -2.24 9.86
C CYS A 167 15.92 -1.24 8.70
N MET A 168 15.10 -0.19 8.62
CA MET A 168 15.21 0.84 7.58
C MET A 168 16.51 1.66 7.68
N ALA A 169 17.02 1.89 8.89
CA ALA A 169 18.31 2.58 9.08
C ALA A 169 19.46 1.90 8.34
N LEU A 170 19.43 0.56 8.19
CA LEU A 170 20.45 -0.18 7.43
C LEU A 170 20.37 0.05 5.92
N LEU A 171 19.21 0.44 5.39
CA LEU A 171 19.02 0.81 3.99
C LEU A 171 19.49 2.24 3.71
N LYS A 172 19.65 3.05 4.76
CA LYS A 172 20.10 4.45 4.70
C LYS A 172 19.26 5.29 3.74
N PRO A 173 17.95 5.51 4.00
CA PRO A 173 17.19 6.51 3.28
C PRO A 173 17.85 7.89 3.44
N ASP A 174 17.69 8.76 2.45
CA ASP A 174 18.16 10.15 2.52
C ASP A 174 17.07 11.09 3.08
N ALA A 175 15.77 10.71 2.96
CA ALA A 175 14.65 11.41 3.59
C ALA A 175 13.40 10.51 3.65
N MET A 176 12.46 10.84 4.55
CA MET A 176 11.14 10.24 4.63
C MET A 176 10.04 11.27 4.91
N THR A 177 8.79 10.89 4.67
CA THR A 177 7.57 11.55 5.14
C THR A 177 6.68 10.54 5.87
N GLY A 178 5.40 10.87 6.21
CA GLY A 178 4.62 9.91 6.98
C GLY A 178 3.10 10.08 6.92
N HIS A 179 2.40 9.04 7.46
CA HIS A 179 0.95 8.98 7.64
C HIS A 179 0.57 8.11 8.85
N TRP A 180 0.60 6.76 8.74
CA TRP A 180 0.24 5.88 9.86
C TRP A 180 1.23 5.94 11.02
N GLU A 181 2.42 6.45 10.80
CA GLU A 181 3.40 6.74 11.86
C GLU A 181 2.83 7.64 12.96
N PHE A 182 1.93 8.56 12.58
CA PHE A 182 1.26 9.48 13.51
C PHE A 182 0.34 8.76 14.50
N THR A 183 -0.15 7.56 14.18
CA THR A 183 -1.05 6.79 15.05
C THR A 183 -0.36 6.16 16.25
N TYR A 184 0.97 6.21 16.33
CA TYR A 184 1.71 5.89 17.57
C TYR A 184 1.63 7.00 18.63
N GLY A 185 1.07 8.16 18.28
CA GLY A 185 0.95 9.35 19.11
C GLY A 185 2.20 10.23 19.08
N GLU A 186 2.00 11.52 19.40
CA GLU A 186 3.03 12.55 19.25
C GLU A 186 4.36 12.25 19.94
N ALA A 187 4.30 11.76 21.18
CA ALA A 187 5.49 11.50 21.98
C ALA A 187 6.35 10.39 21.35
N ARG A 188 5.69 9.28 20.95
CA ARG A 188 6.39 8.14 20.36
C ARG A 188 6.93 8.48 18.97
N LEU A 189 6.16 9.18 18.16
CA LEU A 189 6.64 9.62 16.85
C LEU A 189 7.88 10.50 16.94
N LYS A 190 7.88 11.50 17.86
CA LYS A 190 9.04 12.36 18.09
C LYS A 190 10.27 11.58 18.58
N GLU A 191 10.05 10.56 19.41
CA GLU A 191 11.12 9.66 19.88
C GLU A 191 11.74 8.89 18.71
N LEU A 192 10.91 8.29 17.83
CA LEU A 192 11.37 7.56 16.66
C LEU A 192 12.13 8.45 15.69
N ILE A 193 11.56 9.63 15.36
CA ILE A 193 12.20 10.62 14.46
C ILE A 193 13.56 11.06 15.00
N LYS A 194 13.69 11.27 16.30
CA LYS A 194 14.97 11.67 16.92
C LYS A 194 16.06 10.61 16.75
N GLY A 195 15.67 9.34 16.60
CA GLY A 195 16.58 8.23 16.36
C GLY A 195 16.98 8.02 14.90
N LEU A 196 16.44 8.78 13.95
CA LEU A 196 16.77 8.67 12.53
C LEU A 196 18.07 9.41 12.19
N ASP A 197 18.88 8.83 11.31
CA ASP A 197 20.06 9.47 10.72
C ASP A 197 19.71 10.31 9.46
N TYR A 198 18.42 10.41 9.13
CA TYR A 198 17.90 11.13 7.97
C TYR A 198 16.65 11.94 8.37
N PRO A 199 16.33 13.04 7.64
CA PRO A 199 15.21 13.90 8.00
C PRO A 199 13.84 13.25 7.75
N PHE A 200 12.93 13.48 8.70
CA PHE A 200 11.49 13.34 8.52
C PHE A 200 10.93 14.69 8.05
N LEU A 201 10.40 14.75 6.82
CA LEU A 201 9.98 15.98 6.18
C LEU A 201 8.45 16.08 6.10
N ALA A 202 7.87 17.19 6.57
CA ALA A 202 6.44 17.45 6.46
C ALA A 202 6.14 18.96 6.50
N LEU A 203 6.10 19.61 5.34
CA LEU A 203 5.85 21.05 5.22
C LEU A 203 4.39 21.43 5.55
N ASN A 204 3.49 20.48 5.48
CA ASN A 204 2.04 20.67 5.56
C ASN A 204 1.47 20.40 6.96
N ILE A 205 2.30 20.21 7.96
CA ILE A 205 1.89 20.05 9.35
C ILE A 205 2.31 21.27 10.16
N ARG A 206 1.34 21.84 10.88
CA ARG A 206 1.57 23.00 11.74
C ARG A 206 1.14 22.72 13.17
N ASP A 207 1.84 23.33 14.09
CA ASP A 207 1.44 23.39 15.49
C ASP A 207 0.11 24.13 15.64
N THR A 208 -0.79 23.62 16.50
CA THR A 208 -2.13 24.23 16.68
C THR A 208 -2.13 25.46 17.58
N GLU A 209 -1.08 25.69 18.36
CA GLU A 209 -0.98 26.81 19.29
C GLU A 209 -0.45 28.06 18.58
N TRP A 210 0.65 27.93 17.82
CA TRP A 210 1.35 29.06 17.20
C TRP A 210 1.22 29.08 15.67
N ASN A 211 0.63 28.05 15.08
CA ASN A 211 0.52 27.86 13.64
C ASN A 211 1.88 27.86 12.91
N GLU A 212 2.93 27.43 13.60
CA GLU A 212 4.28 27.28 13.06
C GLU A 212 4.48 25.87 12.45
N PRO A 213 5.44 25.69 11.52
CA PRO A 213 5.78 24.37 11.01
C PRO A 213 6.18 23.41 12.14
N ALA A 214 5.50 22.26 12.24
CA ALA A 214 5.78 21.26 13.28
C ALA A 214 6.98 20.35 12.95
N PHE A 215 7.36 20.28 11.68
CA PHE A 215 8.46 19.44 11.15
C PHE A 215 9.29 20.22 10.13
N GLU A 216 10.47 19.70 9.80
CA GLU A 216 11.33 20.26 8.74
C GLU A 216 10.57 20.21 7.40
N PRO A 217 10.41 21.34 6.69
CA PRO A 217 9.61 21.37 5.46
C PRO A 217 10.34 20.80 4.25
N MET A 218 11.67 21.00 4.19
CA MET A 218 12.50 20.58 3.05
C MET A 218 13.96 20.39 3.45
N LYS A 219 14.69 19.59 2.66
CA LYS A 219 16.13 19.41 2.77
C LYS A 219 16.82 19.65 1.44
N MET A 220 17.96 20.34 1.47
CA MET A 220 18.83 20.51 0.32
C MET A 220 19.92 19.43 0.31
N PHE A 221 20.10 18.80 -0.85
CA PHE A 221 21.16 17.81 -1.10
C PHE A 221 22.04 18.28 -2.25
N GLU A 222 23.31 17.90 -2.21
CA GLU A 222 24.22 18.01 -3.35
C GLU A 222 24.45 16.60 -3.91
N LYS A 223 23.96 16.33 -5.11
CA LYS A 223 24.04 15.02 -5.76
C LYS A 223 24.30 15.17 -7.26
N GLY A 224 25.24 14.40 -7.79
CA GLY A 224 25.58 14.46 -9.21
C GLY A 224 26.03 15.84 -9.71
N GLY A 225 26.61 16.63 -8.83
CA GLY A 225 27.08 18.00 -9.12
C GLY A 225 25.99 19.06 -9.19
N ILE A 226 24.78 18.75 -8.69
CA ILE A 226 23.65 19.71 -8.65
C ILE A 226 23.06 19.81 -7.24
N LYS A 227 22.36 20.94 -6.99
CA LYS A 227 21.53 21.11 -5.79
C LYS A 227 20.14 20.56 -6.03
N VAL A 228 19.72 19.62 -5.18
CA VAL A 228 18.40 19.00 -5.18
C VAL A 228 17.66 19.40 -3.92
N ALA A 229 16.52 20.08 -4.07
CA ALA A 229 15.62 20.34 -2.96
C ALA A 229 14.60 19.21 -2.84
N VAL A 230 14.45 18.63 -1.66
CA VAL A 230 13.43 17.65 -1.32
C VAL A 230 12.45 18.25 -0.33
N LEU A 231 11.21 18.42 -0.76
CA LEU A 231 10.10 18.90 0.06
C LEU A 231 9.32 17.69 0.57
N GLY A 232 8.89 17.68 1.83
CA GLY A 232 8.06 16.62 2.39
C GLY A 232 6.61 17.02 2.52
N GLN A 233 5.69 16.12 2.17
CA GLN A 233 4.25 16.29 2.27
C GLN A 233 3.66 15.06 2.95
N ALA A 234 3.31 15.16 4.23
CA ALA A 234 2.64 14.09 4.96
C ALA A 234 1.16 14.00 4.56
N PHE A 235 0.50 12.87 4.88
CA PHE A 235 -0.91 12.69 4.53
C PHE A 235 -1.79 13.82 5.09
N PRO A 236 -2.50 14.55 4.24
CA PRO A 236 -3.15 15.79 4.63
C PRO A 236 -4.41 15.61 5.49
N TYR A 237 -5.01 14.41 5.47
CA TYR A 237 -6.26 14.10 6.18
C TYR A 237 -6.05 13.22 7.42
N THR A 238 -4.83 13.09 7.92
CA THR A 238 -4.51 12.24 9.06
C THR A 238 -5.45 12.44 10.26
N PRO A 239 -5.81 13.66 10.71
CA PRO A 239 -6.73 13.84 11.85
C PRO A 239 -8.21 13.60 11.54
N VAL A 240 -8.55 13.32 10.29
CA VAL A 240 -9.92 12.99 9.84
C VAL A 240 -10.07 11.49 9.66
N ALA A 241 -9.10 10.87 8.98
CA ALA A 241 -9.09 9.45 8.68
C ALA A 241 -8.60 8.58 9.86
N ASN A 242 -7.92 9.17 10.84
CA ASN A 242 -7.34 8.51 12.01
C ASN A 242 -7.75 9.20 13.32
N PRO A 243 -7.60 8.55 14.49
CA PRO A 243 -7.99 9.14 15.77
C PRO A 243 -7.28 10.46 16.06
N ARG A 244 -8.01 11.56 16.01
CA ARG A 244 -7.47 12.91 16.23
C ARG A 244 -6.81 13.08 17.60
N TRP A 245 -7.31 12.38 18.62
CA TRP A 245 -6.79 12.44 19.98
C TRP A 245 -5.35 11.91 20.11
N MET A 246 -4.84 11.17 19.10
CA MET A 246 -3.46 10.72 19.05
C MET A 246 -2.49 11.84 18.61
N MET A 247 -3.00 12.89 17.97
CA MET A 247 -2.21 14.02 17.44
C MET A 247 -2.90 15.39 17.67
N PRO A 248 -3.29 15.72 18.92
CA PRO A 248 -4.14 16.89 19.19
C PRO A 248 -3.46 18.23 18.94
N LYS A 249 -2.11 18.26 18.97
CA LYS A 249 -1.32 19.48 18.83
C LYS A 249 -0.94 19.84 17.40
N TRP A 250 -1.37 19.03 16.41
CA TRP A 250 -1.02 19.24 15.02
C TRP A 250 -2.24 19.45 14.14
N SER A 251 -2.11 20.36 13.19
CA SER A 251 -3.06 20.58 12.10
C SER A 251 -2.43 20.17 10.79
N PHE A 252 -3.21 19.50 9.95
CA PHE A 252 -2.81 18.94 8.67
C PHE A 252 -3.62 19.59 7.54
N GLY A 253 -3.17 19.44 6.31
CA GLY A 253 -3.87 19.90 5.12
C GLY A 253 -2.97 19.77 3.90
N ILE A 254 -3.52 19.90 2.70
CA ILE A 254 -2.73 19.94 1.45
C ILE A 254 -1.83 21.17 1.44
N ARG A 255 -2.32 22.32 1.93
CA ARG A 255 -1.57 23.57 2.06
C ARG A 255 -0.82 23.97 0.79
N GLU A 256 -1.53 24.01 -0.33
CA GLU A 256 -0.96 24.34 -1.65
C GLU A 256 -0.08 25.57 -1.65
N ASP A 257 -0.46 26.63 -0.90
CA ASP A 257 0.33 27.86 -0.81
C ASP A 257 1.66 27.65 -0.07
N ASP A 258 1.69 26.78 0.96
CA ASP A 258 2.93 26.41 1.64
C ASP A 258 3.84 25.61 0.69
N VAL A 259 3.27 24.70 -0.14
CA VAL A 259 4.05 24.00 -1.18
C VAL A 259 4.66 25.00 -2.14
N ARG A 260 3.87 25.94 -2.67
CA ARG A 260 4.33 26.98 -3.61
C ARG A 260 5.45 27.82 -2.99
N ALA A 261 5.26 28.30 -1.77
CA ALA A 261 6.26 29.11 -1.07
C ALA A 261 7.59 28.37 -0.85
N ASN A 262 7.53 27.08 -0.51
CA ASN A 262 8.73 26.25 -0.33
C ASN A 262 9.42 25.94 -1.66
N VAL A 263 8.69 25.70 -2.75
CA VAL A 263 9.24 25.55 -4.11
C VAL A 263 9.97 26.80 -4.53
N GLU A 264 9.37 27.97 -4.37
CA GLU A 264 10.00 29.26 -4.68
C GLU A 264 11.24 29.51 -3.82
N LYS A 265 11.17 29.17 -2.53
CA LYS A 265 12.34 29.27 -1.63
C LYS A 265 13.47 28.35 -2.11
N ALA A 266 13.17 27.09 -2.42
CA ALA A 266 14.14 26.13 -2.92
C ALA A 266 14.85 26.64 -4.18
N ARG A 267 14.09 27.21 -5.13
CA ARG A 267 14.66 27.80 -6.36
C ARG A 267 15.53 29.02 -6.07
N ARG A 268 15.11 29.92 -5.17
CA ARG A 268 15.94 31.08 -4.74
C ARG A 268 17.23 30.61 -4.06
N ASP A 269 17.21 29.53 -3.31
CA ASP A 269 18.39 28.94 -2.64
C ASP A 269 19.29 28.15 -3.64
N GLY A 270 18.92 28.15 -4.93
CA GLY A 270 19.70 27.60 -6.02
C GLY A 270 19.42 26.14 -6.36
N ALA A 271 18.28 25.57 -5.95
CA ALA A 271 17.89 24.22 -6.36
C ALA A 271 17.72 24.13 -7.88
N GLN A 272 18.42 23.17 -8.47
CA GLN A 272 18.35 22.83 -9.89
C GLN A 272 17.31 21.73 -10.17
N LEU A 273 17.02 20.92 -9.15
CA LEU A 273 15.97 19.91 -9.15
C LEU A 273 15.12 20.09 -7.87
N VAL A 274 13.80 20.10 -8.01
CA VAL A 274 12.84 20.14 -6.89
C VAL A 274 12.01 18.87 -6.90
N VAL A 275 12.11 18.09 -5.83
CA VAL A 275 11.40 16.85 -5.60
C VAL A 275 10.40 17.04 -4.47
N LEU A 276 9.15 16.69 -4.69
CA LEU A 276 8.13 16.56 -3.65
C LEU A 276 8.02 15.08 -3.26
N LEU A 277 8.44 14.74 -2.04
CA LEU A 277 8.21 13.46 -1.41
C LEU A 277 6.83 13.52 -0.75
N SER A 278 5.84 12.88 -1.37
CA SER A 278 4.43 13.12 -1.07
C SER A 278 3.71 11.87 -0.58
N HIS A 279 2.90 12.04 0.47
CA HIS A 279 1.93 11.05 0.93
C HIS A 279 0.48 11.50 0.72
N ASN A 280 0.22 12.37 -0.28
CA ASN A 280 -1.13 12.87 -0.56
C ASN A 280 -2.06 11.86 -1.22
N GLY A 281 -1.51 10.95 -2.02
CA GLY A 281 -2.22 10.10 -2.96
C GLY A 281 -2.15 10.62 -4.41
N PHE A 282 -2.29 9.70 -5.37
CA PHE A 282 -1.98 9.96 -6.78
C PHE A 282 -2.79 11.09 -7.40
N ASP A 283 -4.12 11.09 -7.24
CA ASP A 283 -4.99 12.10 -7.87
C ASP A 283 -4.84 13.48 -7.22
N VAL A 284 -4.59 13.54 -5.92
CA VAL A 284 -4.26 14.77 -5.20
C VAL A 284 -2.95 15.36 -5.75
N ASP A 285 -1.93 14.54 -5.90
CA ASP A 285 -0.63 14.94 -6.43
C ASP A 285 -0.69 15.32 -7.91
N ARG A 286 -1.52 14.62 -8.70
CA ARG A 286 -1.80 14.97 -10.10
C ARG A 286 -2.41 16.36 -10.20
N LYS A 287 -3.39 16.67 -9.35
CA LYS A 287 -3.99 18.01 -9.29
C LYS A 287 -2.97 19.05 -8.83
N LEU A 288 -2.19 18.76 -7.79
CA LEU A 288 -1.16 19.66 -7.25
C LEU A 288 -0.09 19.99 -8.30
N ALA A 289 0.37 19.00 -9.07
CA ALA A 289 1.34 19.18 -10.16
C ALA A 289 0.84 20.16 -11.24
N GLY A 290 -0.47 20.15 -11.52
CA GLY A 290 -1.09 21.09 -12.47
C GLY A 290 -1.25 22.52 -11.91
N ARG A 291 -1.18 22.71 -10.59
CA ARG A 291 -1.46 23.98 -9.92
C ARG A 291 -0.22 24.68 -9.35
N VAL A 292 0.80 23.92 -8.98
CA VAL A 292 2.06 24.46 -8.44
C VAL A 292 3.18 24.21 -9.43
N SER A 293 3.59 25.28 -10.10
CA SER A 293 4.73 25.24 -11.01
C SER A 293 6.06 25.18 -10.26
N GLY A 294 7.08 24.61 -10.89
CA GLY A 294 8.45 24.56 -10.35
C GLY A 294 8.77 23.28 -9.57
N ILE A 295 7.83 22.35 -9.41
CA ILE A 295 8.10 20.98 -8.98
C ILE A 295 8.52 20.17 -10.21
N ASP A 296 9.66 19.49 -10.16
CA ASP A 296 10.15 18.67 -11.28
C ASP A 296 9.68 17.21 -11.16
N VAL A 297 9.67 16.67 -9.94
CA VAL A 297 9.27 15.28 -9.65
C VAL A 297 8.39 15.24 -8.42
N ILE A 298 7.30 14.49 -8.48
CA ILE A 298 6.52 14.06 -7.31
C ILE A 298 6.68 12.55 -7.16
N LEU A 299 7.18 12.13 -6.00
CA LEU A 299 7.21 10.74 -5.58
C LEU A 299 5.96 10.53 -4.71
N THR A 300 4.92 9.93 -5.29
CA THR A 300 3.60 9.82 -4.66
C THR A 300 3.41 8.48 -3.95
N SER A 301 2.72 8.51 -2.82
CA SER A 301 2.45 7.38 -1.91
C SER A 301 0.97 7.34 -1.54
N HIS A 302 0.58 6.59 -0.51
CA HIS A 302 -0.76 6.49 0.08
C HIS A 302 -1.77 5.66 -0.73
N THR A 303 -1.86 5.85 -2.03
CA THR A 303 -2.86 5.12 -2.85
C THR A 303 -2.41 3.72 -3.26
N HIS A 304 -1.16 3.33 -2.91
CA HIS A 304 -0.57 2.01 -3.18
C HIS A 304 -0.50 1.65 -4.67
N ASP A 305 -0.58 2.65 -5.54
CA ASP A 305 -0.56 2.43 -6.98
C ASP A 305 0.85 2.06 -7.44
N ALA A 306 0.94 1.03 -8.28
CA ALA A 306 2.18 0.57 -8.87
C ALA A 306 2.17 0.87 -10.39
N LEU A 307 2.90 1.91 -10.80
CA LEU A 307 2.91 2.32 -12.21
C LEU A 307 4.27 2.00 -12.85
N PRO A 308 4.28 1.25 -13.97
CA PRO A 308 5.52 0.89 -14.67
C PRO A 308 6.14 2.06 -15.44
N GLU A 309 5.42 3.18 -15.55
CA GLU A 309 5.87 4.41 -16.22
C GLU A 309 5.66 5.63 -15.33
N ALA A 310 6.53 6.61 -15.43
CA ALA A 310 6.33 7.92 -14.81
C ALA A 310 5.28 8.72 -15.61
N ILE A 311 4.27 9.23 -14.92
CA ILE A 311 3.19 10.01 -15.55
C ILE A 311 3.58 11.48 -15.58
N LYS A 312 3.55 12.09 -16.76
CA LYS A 312 3.86 13.51 -16.92
C LYS A 312 2.61 14.37 -16.79
N VAL A 313 2.62 15.30 -15.84
CA VAL A 313 1.58 16.33 -15.67
C VAL A 313 2.23 17.71 -15.80
N ALA A 314 1.85 18.47 -16.82
CA ALA A 314 2.54 19.70 -17.19
C ALA A 314 4.06 19.47 -17.35
N ASN A 315 4.88 20.03 -16.46
CA ASN A 315 6.35 19.85 -16.45
C ASN A 315 6.83 18.92 -15.32
N THR A 316 5.94 18.32 -14.56
CA THR A 316 6.24 17.50 -13.40
C THR A 316 6.10 16.00 -13.75
N LEU A 317 7.06 15.19 -13.31
CA LEU A 317 6.99 13.73 -13.39
C LEU A 317 6.39 13.18 -12.09
N LEU A 318 5.33 12.37 -12.19
CA LEU A 318 4.73 11.63 -11.08
C LEU A 318 5.19 10.17 -11.12
N VAL A 319 5.66 9.67 -9.97
CA VAL A 319 6.14 8.30 -9.77
C VAL A 319 5.38 7.65 -8.64
N ALA A 320 4.77 6.48 -8.90
CA ALA A 320 4.03 5.68 -7.92
C ALA A 320 4.69 4.30 -7.76
N SER A 321 5.11 3.97 -6.53
CA SER A 321 6.02 2.85 -6.25
C SER A 321 5.34 1.60 -5.69
N GLY A 322 4.00 1.53 -5.72
CA GLY A 322 3.24 0.43 -5.12
C GLY A 322 3.32 0.43 -3.60
N SER A 323 3.30 -0.78 -3.01
CA SER A 323 3.25 -0.95 -1.55
C SER A 323 3.93 -2.23 -1.08
N HIS A 324 3.95 -2.48 0.24
CA HIS A 324 4.43 -3.71 0.89
C HIS A 324 5.90 -4.06 0.58
N GLY A 325 6.69 -3.05 0.19
CA GLY A 325 8.08 -3.28 -0.20
C GLY A 325 8.24 -4.17 -1.44
N LYS A 326 7.18 -4.34 -2.25
CA LYS A 326 7.20 -5.20 -3.44
C LYS A 326 8.04 -4.64 -4.57
N PHE A 327 8.17 -3.32 -4.62
CA PHE A 327 8.82 -2.60 -5.70
C PHE A 327 9.86 -1.60 -5.18
N LEU A 328 10.81 -1.32 -6.05
CA LEU A 328 11.71 -0.17 -5.94
C LEU A 328 11.57 0.66 -7.22
N SER A 329 11.12 1.91 -7.11
CA SER A 329 11.20 2.85 -8.22
C SER A 329 12.63 3.35 -8.40
N ARG A 330 13.11 3.34 -9.65
CA ARG A 330 14.36 3.96 -10.07
C ARG A 330 14.08 4.98 -11.16
N LEU A 331 14.42 6.24 -10.90
CA LEU A 331 14.30 7.35 -11.84
C LEU A 331 15.69 7.99 -12.04
N ASP A 332 16.32 7.74 -13.18
CA ASP A 332 17.56 8.39 -13.59
C ASP A 332 17.23 9.67 -14.36
N LEU A 333 17.87 10.78 -13.98
CA LEU A 333 17.61 12.11 -14.49
C LEU A 333 18.88 12.75 -15.08
N ASP A 334 18.75 13.34 -16.27
CA ASP A 334 19.72 14.28 -16.83
C ASP A 334 19.26 15.71 -16.54
N VAL A 335 19.86 16.33 -15.52
CA VAL A 335 19.51 17.66 -15.06
C VAL A 335 20.56 18.66 -15.52
N GLN A 336 20.15 19.63 -16.35
CA GLN A 336 21.01 20.67 -16.90
C GLN A 336 20.25 22.01 -16.97
N GLY A 337 20.93 23.12 -16.68
CA GLY A 337 20.34 24.45 -16.78
C GLY A 337 19.10 24.65 -15.89
N GLY A 338 19.05 23.97 -14.74
CA GLY A 338 17.94 24.10 -13.79
C GLY A 338 16.66 23.34 -14.16
N GLY A 339 16.75 22.31 -15.02
CA GLY A 339 15.60 21.47 -15.39
C GLY A 339 16.00 20.11 -15.94
N ILE A 340 15.04 19.20 -15.99
CA ILE A 340 15.19 17.85 -16.53
C ILE A 340 15.21 17.92 -18.06
N LYS A 341 16.33 17.48 -18.67
CA LYS A 341 16.48 17.37 -20.14
C LYS A 341 16.03 16.01 -20.66
N ASN A 342 16.32 14.97 -19.90
CA ASN A 342 15.92 13.61 -20.22
C ASN A 342 15.77 12.80 -18.95
N PHE A 343 15.00 11.71 -19.00
CA PHE A 343 14.85 10.79 -17.89
C PHE A 343 14.67 9.36 -18.36
N ARG A 344 14.95 8.43 -17.46
CA ARG A 344 14.62 7.01 -17.62
C ARG A 344 14.05 6.49 -16.31
N TYR A 345 12.92 5.82 -16.39
CA TYR A 345 12.21 5.28 -15.24
C TYR A 345 12.04 3.77 -15.35
N ARG A 346 12.06 3.09 -14.22
CA ARG A 346 11.65 1.70 -14.06
C ARG A 346 11.09 1.45 -12.68
N LEU A 347 9.94 0.79 -12.61
CA LEU A 347 9.42 0.16 -11.40
C LEU A 347 9.98 -1.27 -11.35
N ILE A 348 10.84 -1.56 -10.39
CA ILE A 348 11.58 -2.82 -10.26
C ILE A 348 10.83 -3.73 -9.29
N PRO A 349 10.23 -4.84 -9.73
CA PRO A 349 9.62 -5.81 -8.83
C PRO A 349 10.70 -6.63 -8.12
N LEU A 350 10.60 -6.75 -6.79
CA LEU A 350 11.59 -7.42 -5.94
C LEU A 350 11.22 -8.88 -5.73
N PHE A 351 11.38 -9.73 -6.74
CA PHE A 351 11.11 -11.18 -6.65
C PHE A 351 12.06 -11.85 -5.66
N ALA A 352 11.48 -12.44 -4.60
CA ALA A 352 12.25 -12.99 -3.48
C ALA A 352 13.19 -14.13 -3.86
N ASP A 353 12.81 -14.91 -4.86
CA ASP A 353 13.61 -16.05 -5.34
C ASP A 353 14.66 -15.66 -6.39
N ALA A 354 14.57 -14.45 -6.95
CA ALA A 354 15.53 -13.95 -7.95
C ALA A 354 16.58 -13.01 -7.36
N ILE A 355 16.23 -12.20 -6.37
CA ILE A 355 17.13 -11.23 -5.73
C ILE A 355 17.71 -11.85 -4.45
N LYS A 356 19.03 -11.91 -4.36
CA LYS A 356 19.71 -12.39 -3.16
C LYS A 356 19.51 -11.42 -2.00
N PRO A 357 19.13 -11.90 -0.80
CA PRO A 357 18.95 -11.03 0.34
C PRO A 357 20.26 -10.42 0.83
N ASP A 358 20.20 -9.18 1.29
CA ASP A 358 21.32 -8.56 2.01
C ASP A 358 21.49 -9.22 3.39
N PRO A 359 22.67 -9.77 3.70
CA PRO A 359 22.87 -10.58 4.92
C PRO A 359 22.77 -9.76 6.21
N GLU A 360 23.15 -8.48 6.19
CA GLU A 360 23.09 -7.60 7.35
C GLU A 360 21.63 -7.28 7.71
N VAL A 361 20.84 -6.93 6.70
CA VAL A 361 19.41 -6.65 6.87
C VAL A 361 18.64 -7.92 7.21
N SER A 362 18.98 -9.08 6.61
CA SER A 362 18.39 -10.37 7.00
C SER A 362 18.63 -10.70 8.47
N ALA A 363 19.82 -10.44 9.00
CA ALA A 363 20.13 -10.65 10.41
C ALA A 363 19.33 -9.68 11.33
N ALA A 364 19.17 -8.42 10.92
CA ALA A 364 18.35 -7.45 11.64
C ALA A 364 16.87 -7.86 11.66
N ILE A 365 16.33 -8.31 10.52
CA ILE A 365 14.97 -8.85 10.42
C ILE A 365 14.79 -10.05 11.35
N ALA A 366 15.71 -10.99 11.34
CA ALA A 366 15.65 -12.16 12.23
C ALA A 366 15.64 -11.74 13.70
N LYS A 367 16.46 -10.76 14.10
CA LYS A 367 16.47 -10.19 15.45
C LYS A 367 15.15 -9.50 15.80
N ALA A 368 14.61 -8.67 14.91
CA ALA A 368 13.35 -7.97 15.11
C ALA A 368 12.17 -8.93 15.29
N ARG A 369 12.15 -10.03 14.54
CA ARG A 369 11.10 -11.07 14.58
C ARG A 369 11.25 -12.09 15.72
N ALA A 370 12.43 -12.22 16.30
CA ALA A 370 12.72 -13.25 17.31
C ALA A 370 11.76 -13.24 18.53
N PRO A 371 11.33 -12.08 19.09
CA PRO A 371 10.38 -12.06 20.20
C PRO A 371 9.02 -12.67 19.89
N TYR A 372 8.63 -12.71 18.62
CA TYR A 372 7.31 -13.14 18.13
C TYR A 372 7.37 -14.42 17.29
N ALA A 373 8.55 -15.05 17.17
CA ALA A 373 8.80 -16.12 16.19
C ALA A 373 7.81 -17.28 16.29
N ASN A 374 7.44 -17.70 17.52
CA ASN A 374 6.49 -18.80 17.72
C ASN A 374 5.06 -18.39 17.34
N ASP A 375 4.65 -17.16 17.63
CA ASP A 375 3.31 -16.66 17.30
C ASP A 375 3.17 -16.46 15.79
N LEU A 376 4.17 -15.86 15.14
CA LEU A 376 4.14 -15.57 13.70
C LEU A 376 3.87 -16.81 12.83
N VAL A 377 4.43 -17.96 13.20
CA VAL A 377 4.29 -19.21 12.42
C VAL A 377 3.13 -20.09 12.89
N ARG A 378 2.44 -19.73 13.96
CA ARG A 378 1.35 -20.51 14.54
C ARG A 378 0.18 -20.59 13.55
N GLU A 379 -0.11 -21.81 13.09
CA GLU A 379 -1.27 -22.10 12.24
C GLU A 379 -2.56 -21.95 13.06
N VAL A 380 -3.51 -21.18 12.53
CA VAL A 380 -4.85 -20.97 13.12
C VAL A 380 -5.90 -21.78 12.38
N GLY A 381 -5.76 -21.93 11.07
CA GLY A 381 -6.62 -22.70 10.19
C GLY A 381 -6.07 -22.72 8.77
N ARG A 382 -6.91 -23.06 7.81
CA ARG A 382 -6.55 -23.15 6.38
C ARG A 382 -7.56 -22.44 5.51
N THR A 383 -7.19 -22.14 4.29
CA THR A 383 -8.11 -21.60 3.29
C THR A 383 -8.09 -22.42 2.00
N ASP A 384 -9.27 -22.67 1.42
CA ASP A 384 -9.45 -23.22 0.07
C ASP A 384 -9.65 -22.11 -0.98
N THR A 385 -9.67 -20.85 -0.55
CA THR A 385 -9.89 -19.67 -1.39
C THR A 385 -8.72 -18.70 -1.23
N VAL A 386 -8.32 -17.96 -2.28
CA VAL A 386 -7.35 -16.85 -2.13
C VAL A 386 -7.91 -15.82 -1.15
N LEU A 387 -7.15 -15.50 -0.09
CA LEU A 387 -7.47 -14.39 0.79
C LEU A 387 -6.69 -13.16 0.38
N PHE A 388 -7.38 -12.02 0.27
CA PHE A 388 -6.80 -10.72 -0.10
C PHE A 388 -7.72 -9.58 0.36
N ARG A 389 -7.18 -8.36 0.45
CA ARG A 389 -7.94 -7.17 0.85
C ARG A 389 -8.12 -6.13 -0.25
N ARG A 390 -7.17 -6.03 -1.17
CA ARG A 390 -7.10 -4.94 -2.16
C ARG A 390 -8.24 -4.98 -3.19
N GLY A 391 -8.91 -3.84 -3.37
CA GLY A 391 -10.03 -3.59 -4.30
C GLY A 391 -11.04 -2.61 -3.70
N ASN A 392 -11.68 -1.76 -4.52
CA ASN A 392 -12.51 -0.66 -4.02
C ASN A 392 -13.66 -1.09 -3.09
N PHE A 393 -14.24 -2.28 -3.26
CA PHE A 393 -15.47 -2.63 -2.55
C PHE A 393 -15.33 -3.81 -1.59
N ASN A 394 -14.57 -4.82 -1.93
CA ASN A 394 -14.38 -5.99 -1.09
C ASN A 394 -13.13 -6.79 -1.47
N GLY A 395 -12.70 -7.62 -0.54
CA GLY A 395 -11.72 -8.67 -0.71
C GLY A 395 -12.10 -9.85 0.18
N THR A 396 -11.65 -11.04 -0.13
CA THR A 396 -12.02 -12.26 0.62
C THR A 396 -11.49 -12.28 2.05
N PHE A 397 -10.37 -11.58 2.34
CA PHE A 397 -9.93 -11.41 3.72
C PHE A 397 -10.83 -10.44 4.49
N ASP A 398 -11.36 -9.41 3.83
CA ASP A 398 -12.35 -8.52 4.43
C ASP A 398 -13.67 -9.26 4.72
N ASP A 399 -14.09 -10.16 3.81
CA ASP A 399 -15.27 -11.00 4.02
C ASP A 399 -15.08 -11.93 5.23
N LEU A 400 -13.87 -12.48 5.42
CA LEU A 400 -13.49 -13.22 6.62
C LEU A 400 -13.60 -12.37 7.89
N ILE A 401 -13.05 -11.15 7.88
CA ILE A 401 -13.14 -10.22 9.02
C ILE A 401 -14.62 -9.92 9.33
N CYS A 402 -15.42 -9.58 8.31
CA CYS A 402 -16.85 -9.32 8.49
C CYS A 402 -17.61 -10.52 9.04
N ALA A 403 -17.31 -11.75 8.57
CA ALA A 403 -17.92 -12.98 9.09
C ALA A 403 -17.57 -13.20 10.57
N ALA A 404 -16.31 -12.96 10.96
CA ALA A 404 -15.87 -13.03 12.35
C ALA A 404 -16.62 -11.98 13.22
N LEU A 405 -16.75 -10.75 12.75
CA LEU A 405 -17.49 -9.69 13.46
C LEU A 405 -18.95 -10.06 13.67
N LEU A 406 -19.64 -10.53 12.63
CA LEU A 406 -21.06 -10.97 12.72
C LEU A 406 -21.24 -12.07 13.73
N LYS A 407 -20.36 -13.10 13.69
CA LYS A 407 -20.46 -14.29 14.55
C LYS A 407 -20.08 -14.00 15.99
N GLU A 408 -18.90 -13.40 16.21
CA GLU A 408 -18.30 -13.23 17.53
C GLU A 408 -18.95 -12.08 18.33
N ARG A 409 -19.64 -11.16 17.66
CA ARG A 409 -20.35 -10.06 18.29
C ARG A 409 -21.87 -10.20 18.27
N ASP A 410 -22.39 -11.30 17.73
CA ASP A 410 -23.85 -11.49 17.55
C ASP A 410 -24.48 -10.23 16.95
N ALA A 411 -23.98 -9.83 15.77
CA ALA A 411 -24.40 -8.64 15.06
C ALA A 411 -25.18 -8.99 13.79
N GLU A 412 -26.04 -8.07 13.35
CA GLU A 412 -26.82 -8.19 12.11
C GLU A 412 -26.01 -7.69 10.91
N ILE A 413 -25.18 -6.66 11.14
CA ILE A 413 -24.36 -5.98 10.14
C ILE A 413 -22.93 -5.84 10.68
N ALA A 414 -21.94 -6.10 9.85
CA ALA A 414 -20.54 -5.83 10.13
C ALA A 414 -20.02 -4.71 9.25
N LEU A 415 -19.21 -3.81 9.83
CA LEU A 415 -18.48 -2.76 9.13
C LEU A 415 -16.99 -2.92 9.41
N SER A 416 -16.21 -3.11 8.36
CA SER A 416 -14.75 -3.18 8.43
C SER A 416 -14.15 -2.06 7.56
N PRO A 417 -13.19 -1.27 8.06
CA PRO A 417 -12.63 -0.18 7.27
C PRO A 417 -11.91 -0.71 6.02
N GLY A 418 -12.01 0.06 4.95
CA GLY A 418 -11.38 -0.23 3.66
C GLY A 418 -9.89 0.10 3.65
N PHE A 419 -9.12 -0.45 4.57
CA PHE A 419 -7.68 -0.31 4.57
C PHE A 419 -7.05 -1.03 3.38
N ARG A 420 -6.01 -0.43 2.81
CA ARG A 420 -5.34 -0.96 1.61
C ARG A 420 -4.16 -1.88 1.90
N TRP A 421 -3.74 -2.01 3.16
CA TRP A 421 -2.71 -2.98 3.53
C TRP A 421 -3.30 -4.37 3.78
N GLY A 422 -2.45 -5.36 3.84
CA GLY A 422 -2.78 -6.77 4.03
C GLY A 422 -2.13 -7.63 2.96
N THR A 423 -1.67 -8.80 3.35
CA THR A 423 -1.03 -9.77 2.46
C THR A 423 -2.05 -10.76 1.91
N SER A 424 -1.67 -11.52 0.89
CA SER A 424 -2.53 -12.57 0.33
C SER A 424 -2.11 -13.94 0.84
N VAL A 425 -3.09 -14.83 1.06
CA VAL A 425 -2.90 -16.25 1.38
C VAL A 425 -3.46 -17.10 0.25
N LEU A 426 -2.66 -18.04 -0.27
CA LEU A 426 -3.06 -18.87 -1.41
C LEU A 426 -3.92 -20.05 -0.97
N PRO A 427 -4.78 -20.59 -1.86
CA PRO A 427 -5.56 -21.79 -1.58
C PRO A 427 -4.68 -22.97 -1.16
N GLY A 428 -5.15 -23.73 -0.16
CA GLY A 428 -4.44 -24.85 0.45
C GLY A 428 -3.37 -24.47 1.47
N GLN A 429 -3.10 -23.17 1.66
CA GLN A 429 -2.14 -22.72 2.66
C GLN A 429 -2.77 -22.62 4.07
N ALA A 430 -1.91 -22.72 5.07
CA ALA A 430 -2.24 -22.35 6.43
C ALA A 430 -2.49 -20.84 6.52
N ILE A 431 -3.44 -20.47 7.36
CA ILE A 431 -3.62 -19.10 7.84
C ILE A 431 -2.90 -19.03 9.18
N THR A 432 -1.88 -18.20 9.25
CA THR A 432 -1.08 -18.01 10.46
C THR A 432 -1.53 -16.78 11.25
N VAL A 433 -1.05 -16.65 12.47
CA VAL A 433 -1.23 -15.43 13.28
C VAL A 433 -0.63 -14.22 12.54
N GLU A 434 0.51 -14.40 11.85
CA GLU A 434 1.10 -13.33 11.04
C GLU A 434 0.17 -12.86 9.93
N ASP A 435 -0.51 -13.77 9.21
CA ASP A 435 -1.46 -13.41 8.15
C ASP A 435 -2.65 -12.61 8.70
N ILE A 436 -3.17 -12.99 9.87
CA ILE A 436 -4.26 -12.27 10.53
C ILE A 436 -3.79 -10.86 10.92
N HIS A 437 -2.61 -10.73 11.55
CA HIS A 437 -2.08 -9.43 11.92
C HIS A 437 -1.73 -8.57 10.72
N ASN A 438 -1.16 -9.13 9.65
CA ASN A 438 -0.89 -8.39 8.40
C ASN A 438 -2.16 -7.78 7.79
N ALA A 439 -3.34 -8.36 8.08
CA ALA A 439 -4.62 -7.83 7.63
C ALA A 439 -5.32 -6.93 8.67
N THR A 440 -4.94 -6.97 9.94
CA THR A 440 -5.70 -6.35 11.04
C THR A 440 -4.87 -5.51 12.02
N ALA A 441 -3.52 -5.56 11.96
CA ALA A 441 -2.67 -4.83 12.91
C ALA A 441 -2.86 -3.32 12.78
N ILE A 442 -3.32 -2.69 13.86
CA ILE A 442 -3.61 -1.27 13.98
C ILE A 442 -3.42 -0.83 15.45
N THR A 443 -3.19 0.45 15.67
CA THR A 443 -2.97 1.00 17.03
C THR A 443 -4.25 1.19 17.85
N TYR A 444 -5.44 1.06 17.23
CA TYR A 444 -6.78 1.15 17.84
C TYR A 444 -7.70 0.01 17.36
N PRO A 445 -7.42 -1.25 17.76
CA PRO A 445 -8.02 -2.47 17.20
C PRO A 445 -9.40 -2.84 17.78
N GLN A 446 -9.94 -2.07 18.70
CA GLN A 446 -11.14 -2.41 19.46
C GLN A 446 -12.34 -2.62 18.54
N VAL A 447 -13.06 -3.72 18.78
CA VAL A 447 -14.31 -4.05 18.09
C VAL A 447 -15.48 -3.57 18.91
N TYR A 448 -16.19 -2.57 18.39
CA TYR A 448 -17.43 -2.07 18.99
C TYR A 448 -18.65 -2.92 18.59
N ARG A 449 -19.72 -2.81 19.37
CA ARG A 449 -21.05 -3.33 19.07
C ARG A 449 -22.08 -2.29 19.51
N ILE A 450 -22.78 -1.70 18.53
CA ILE A 450 -23.72 -0.59 18.76
C ILE A 450 -25.02 -0.80 17.99
N SER A 451 -26.06 -0.04 18.35
CA SER A 451 -27.28 0.11 17.55
C SER A 451 -27.12 1.25 16.55
N MET A 452 -27.53 1.04 15.30
CA MET A 452 -27.44 2.04 14.24
C MET A 452 -28.68 1.98 13.35
N THR A 453 -29.28 3.15 13.06
CA THR A 453 -30.42 3.20 12.15
C THR A 453 -30.01 2.95 10.69
N GLY A 454 -30.95 2.51 9.86
CA GLY A 454 -30.71 2.32 8.43
C GLY A 454 -30.30 3.61 7.72
N GLU A 455 -30.83 4.77 8.16
CA GLU A 455 -30.43 6.09 7.67
C GLU A 455 -28.94 6.36 7.99
N ARG A 456 -28.52 6.09 9.24
CA ARG A 456 -27.13 6.27 9.65
C ARG A 456 -26.16 5.35 8.91
N LEU A 457 -26.57 4.11 8.64
CA LEU A 457 -25.81 3.19 7.79
C LEU A 457 -25.59 3.77 6.38
N LYS A 458 -26.64 4.36 5.78
CA LYS A 458 -26.52 5.02 4.48
C LYS A 458 -25.56 6.21 4.54
N GLU A 459 -25.67 7.07 5.56
CA GLU A 459 -24.78 8.22 5.75
C GLU A 459 -23.31 7.80 5.81
N VAL A 460 -22.99 6.75 6.58
CA VAL A 460 -21.61 6.22 6.66
C VAL A 460 -21.11 5.76 5.29
N LEU A 461 -21.94 5.05 4.52
CA LEU A 461 -21.57 4.59 3.18
C LEU A 461 -21.37 5.76 2.19
N GLU A 462 -22.24 6.78 2.26
CA GLU A 462 -22.14 7.97 1.41
C GLU A 462 -20.92 8.81 1.73
N ASP A 463 -20.59 8.99 3.00
CA ASP A 463 -19.42 9.73 3.48
C ASP A 463 -18.12 9.05 3.00
N VAL A 464 -18.02 7.73 3.22
CA VAL A 464 -16.84 6.98 2.73
C VAL A 464 -16.78 6.99 1.20
N ALA A 465 -17.91 6.89 0.50
CA ALA A 465 -17.94 7.00 -0.96
C ALA A 465 -17.46 8.38 -1.45
N ASP A 466 -17.73 9.45 -0.70
CA ASP A 466 -17.25 10.78 -1.06
C ASP A 466 -15.73 10.91 -0.88
N ASN A 467 -15.16 10.24 0.11
CA ASN A 467 -13.71 10.20 0.31
C ASN A 467 -12.94 9.53 -0.85
N LEU A 468 -13.60 8.67 -1.64
CA LEU A 468 -13.01 8.01 -2.79
C LEU A 468 -13.40 8.65 -4.13
N PHE A 469 -14.67 9.04 -4.23
CA PHE A 469 -15.31 9.39 -5.51
C PHE A 469 -15.74 10.86 -5.59
N ASN A 470 -15.17 11.73 -4.76
CA ASN A 470 -15.35 13.16 -4.92
C ASN A 470 -14.76 13.62 -6.26
N PRO A 471 -15.50 14.40 -7.08
CA PRO A 471 -14.98 14.87 -8.37
C PRO A 471 -13.79 15.82 -8.23
N ASP A 472 -13.61 16.45 -7.08
CA ASP A 472 -12.42 17.23 -6.75
C ASP A 472 -11.41 16.38 -5.96
N PRO A 473 -10.23 16.05 -6.54
CA PRO A 473 -9.21 15.24 -5.87
C PRO A 473 -8.76 15.79 -4.51
N TYR A 474 -8.87 17.10 -4.28
CA TYR A 474 -8.51 17.70 -2.98
C TYR A 474 -9.49 17.35 -1.85
N TYR A 475 -10.57 16.66 -2.11
CA TYR A 475 -11.48 16.08 -1.13
C TYR A 475 -11.40 14.55 -1.07
N GLN A 476 -10.56 13.93 -1.89
CA GLN A 476 -10.35 12.48 -1.86
C GLN A 476 -9.33 12.13 -0.77
N GLN A 477 -9.82 11.51 0.30
CA GLN A 477 -8.96 11.05 1.40
C GLN A 477 -8.32 9.68 1.09
N GLY A 478 -8.72 9.02 -0.01
CA GLY A 478 -8.24 7.69 -0.39
C GLY A 478 -8.84 6.57 0.48
N GLY A 479 -8.12 5.46 0.57
CA GLY A 479 -8.67 4.22 1.13
C GLY A 479 -9.55 3.49 0.12
N ASP A 480 -10.26 2.47 0.58
CA ASP A 480 -11.30 1.75 -0.16
C ASP A 480 -12.65 1.91 0.57
N MET A 481 -13.76 1.51 -0.05
CA MET A 481 -15.07 1.53 0.60
C MET A 481 -15.05 0.69 1.88
N VAL A 482 -15.84 1.12 2.88
CA VAL A 482 -16.08 0.29 4.05
C VAL A 482 -16.63 -1.08 3.62
N ARG A 483 -16.04 -2.15 4.16
CA ARG A 483 -16.45 -3.52 3.88
C ARG A 483 -17.67 -3.87 4.71
N CYS A 484 -18.67 -4.47 4.09
CA CYS A 484 -19.94 -4.78 4.74
C CYS A 484 -20.18 -6.28 4.82
N GLY A 485 -20.44 -6.77 6.03
CA GLY A 485 -21.04 -8.10 6.25
C GLY A 485 -22.51 -7.95 6.59
N GLY A 486 -23.38 -8.85 6.11
CA GLY A 486 -24.81 -8.83 6.38
C GLY A 486 -25.61 -7.71 5.68
N LEU A 487 -24.92 -6.82 4.98
CA LEU A 487 -25.48 -5.68 4.24
C LEU A 487 -25.06 -5.72 2.78
N GLY A 488 -26.03 -5.62 1.87
CA GLY A 488 -25.82 -5.41 0.44
C GLY A 488 -26.33 -4.04 0.01
N TYR A 489 -25.76 -3.46 -1.07
CA TYR A 489 -26.20 -2.19 -1.64
C TYR A 489 -25.80 -2.04 -3.10
N ALA A 490 -26.40 -1.06 -3.77
CA ALA A 490 -25.96 -0.60 -5.07
C ALA A 490 -25.29 0.79 -4.93
N ILE A 491 -24.23 1.03 -5.71
CA ILE A 491 -23.51 2.31 -5.73
C ILE A 491 -23.37 2.84 -7.15
N ASP A 492 -23.69 4.10 -7.36
CA ASP A 492 -23.40 4.89 -8.55
C ASP A 492 -22.37 5.98 -8.18
N VAL A 493 -21.11 5.73 -8.50
CA VAL A 493 -20.00 6.63 -8.14
C VAL A 493 -20.06 7.99 -8.84
N SER A 494 -20.85 8.11 -9.93
CA SER A 494 -21.02 9.36 -10.68
C SER A 494 -21.97 10.36 -10.03
N LYS A 495 -22.76 9.91 -9.05
CA LYS A 495 -23.73 10.75 -8.36
C LYS A 495 -23.08 11.61 -7.29
N PRO A 496 -23.71 12.75 -6.93
CA PRO A 496 -23.26 13.54 -5.77
C PRO A 496 -23.47 12.76 -4.47
N ILE A 497 -22.74 13.17 -3.42
CA ILE A 497 -22.90 12.64 -2.06
C ILE A 497 -24.37 12.64 -1.62
N GLY A 498 -24.80 11.60 -0.93
CA GLY A 498 -26.18 11.36 -0.49
C GLY A 498 -27.05 10.64 -1.53
N GLN A 499 -26.60 10.53 -2.79
CA GLN A 499 -27.33 9.88 -3.89
C GLN A 499 -26.59 8.70 -4.51
N ARG A 500 -25.36 8.40 -4.04
CA ARG A 500 -24.56 7.30 -4.57
C ARG A 500 -25.08 5.94 -4.13
N ILE A 501 -25.53 5.83 -2.88
CA ILE A 501 -25.92 4.54 -2.28
C ILE A 501 -27.43 4.34 -2.37
N SER A 502 -27.83 3.18 -2.90
CA SER A 502 -29.23 2.80 -3.10
C SER A 502 -29.44 1.30 -2.88
N ALA A 503 -30.68 0.84 -2.89
CA ALA A 503 -31.09 -0.56 -2.80
C ALA A 503 -30.41 -1.34 -1.64
N MET A 504 -30.27 -0.69 -0.48
CA MET A 504 -29.68 -1.33 0.70
C MET A 504 -30.54 -2.49 1.17
N THR A 505 -29.93 -3.65 1.38
CA THR A 505 -30.61 -4.90 1.71
C THR A 505 -29.93 -5.56 2.91
N HIS A 506 -30.72 -5.98 3.91
CA HIS A 506 -30.28 -6.85 4.99
C HIS A 506 -30.20 -8.28 4.48
N LEU A 507 -28.99 -8.80 4.28
CA LEU A 507 -28.74 -10.05 3.54
C LEU A 507 -29.40 -11.28 4.20
N LYS A 508 -29.40 -11.36 5.54
CA LYS A 508 -29.97 -12.49 6.27
C LYS A 508 -31.49 -12.64 6.07
N SER A 509 -32.21 -11.53 5.96
CA SER A 509 -33.67 -11.54 5.80
C SER A 509 -34.13 -11.32 4.35
N GLY A 510 -33.24 -10.84 3.46
CA GLY A 510 -33.57 -10.43 2.10
C GLY A 510 -34.42 -9.16 2.01
N LYS A 511 -34.69 -8.48 3.15
CA LYS A 511 -35.53 -7.28 3.19
C LYS A 511 -34.71 -6.02 2.97
N ALA A 512 -35.36 -4.97 2.42
CA ALA A 512 -34.76 -3.65 2.33
C ALA A 512 -34.42 -3.11 3.73
N ILE A 513 -33.33 -2.36 3.82
CA ILE A 513 -32.98 -1.61 5.03
C ILE A 513 -34.00 -0.48 5.21
N GLU A 514 -34.64 -0.45 6.38
CA GLU A 514 -35.60 0.57 6.75
C GLU A 514 -34.87 1.74 7.43
N PRO A 515 -35.04 3.00 6.96
CA PRO A 515 -34.26 4.14 7.45
C PRO A 515 -34.32 4.35 8.96
N LYS A 516 -35.49 4.19 9.56
CA LYS A 516 -35.74 4.44 11.01
C LYS A 516 -35.54 3.22 11.91
N LYS A 517 -35.40 2.04 11.32
CA LYS A 517 -35.18 0.80 12.08
C LYS A 517 -33.73 0.74 12.56
N GLU A 518 -33.56 0.31 13.79
CA GLU A 518 -32.24 0.00 14.37
C GLU A 518 -31.77 -1.40 14.01
N TYR A 519 -30.51 -1.50 13.73
CA TYR A 519 -29.78 -2.75 13.45
C TYR A 519 -28.59 -2.86 14.39
N VAL A 520 -28.30 -4.05 14.84
CA VAL A 520 -27.10 -4.33 15.64
C VAL A 520 -25.88 -4.37 14.72
N VAL A 521 -24.97 -3.43 14.91
CA VAL A 521 -23.79 -3.25 14.08
C VAL A 521 -22.52 -3.54 14.89
N ALA A 522 -21.64 -4.39 14.36
CA ALA A 522 -20.29 -4.57 14.85
C ALA A 522 -19.28 -3.97 13.87
N GLY A 523 -18.26 -3.31 14.36
CA GLY A 523 -17.17 -2.78 13.55
C GLY A 523 -15.90 -2.63 14.37
N TRP A 524 -14.81 -2.24 13.73
CA TRP A 524 -13.50 -2.06 14.37
C TRP A 524 -12.77 -0.84 13.84
N ALA A 525 -11.64 -0.50 14.46
CA ALA A 525 -10.84 0.67 14.10
C ALA A 525 -11.65 1.98 14.16
N SER A 526 -12.41 2.15 15.25
CA SER A 526 -13.16 3.38 15.49
C SER A 526 -12.21 4.54 15.77
N VAL A 527 -12.43 5.66 15.11
CA VAL A 527 -11.69 6.91 15.37
C VAL A 527 -12.19 7.65 16.63
N ASN A 528 -13.28 7.16 17.24
CA ASN A 528 -13.84 7.72 18.48
C ASN A 528 -12.98 7.30 19.68
N GLU A 529 -12.63 8.27 20.51
CA GLU A 529 -11.94 8.02 21.77
C GLU A 529 -12.80 7.18 22.73
N GLY A 530 -12.14 6.30 23.51
CA GLY A 530 -12.83 5.47 24.49
C GLY A 530 -13.63 4.31 23.93
N THR A 531 -13.45 3.96 22.64
CA THR A 531 -14.06 2.75 22.09
C THR A 531 -13.56 1.51 22.80
N GLU A 532 -14.46 0.74 23.41
CA GLU A 532 -14.14 -0.48 24.15
C GLU A 532 -14.55 -1.73 23.37
N GLY A 533 -13.80 -2.82 23.59
CA GLY A 533 -14.09 -4.13 23.02
C GLY A 533 -12.83 -4.98 22.84
N PRO A 534 -12.98 -6.25 22.45
CA PRO A 534 -11.85 -7.12 22.11
C PRO A 534 -11.13 -6.60 20.88
N SER A 535 -9.88 -7.02 20.71
CA SER A 535 -9.12 -6.75 19.49
C SER A 535 -9.69 -7.49 18.29
N VAL A 536 -9.67 -6.86 17.11
CA VAL A 536 -10.18 -7.48 15.87
C VAL A 536 -9.42 -8.77 15.52
N TRP A 537 -8.12 -8.80 15.71
CA TRP A 537 -7.31 -10.01 15.45
C TRP A 537 -7.68 -11.19 16.35
N ASP A 538 -8.02 -10.96 17.63
CA ASP A 538 -8.48 -12.04 18.53
C ASP A 538 -9.81 -12.64 18.07
N LEU A 539 -10.71 -11.79 17.54
CA LEU A 539 -12.01 -12.24 16.99
C LEU A 539 -11.80 -13.06 15.72
N VAL A 540 -10.97 -12.58 14.81
CA VAL A 540 -10.65 -13.28 13.55
C VAL A 540 -9.95 -14.61 13.86
N GLU A 541 -8.99 -14.62 14.79
CA GLU A 541 -8.30 -15.85 15.19
C GLU A 541 -9.27 -16.89 15.75
N ARG A 542 -10.16 -16.52 16.68
CA ARG A 542 -11.18 -17.43 17.22
C ARG A 542 -12.10 -17.99 16.14
N TYR A 543 -12.55 -17.13 15.23
CA TYR A 543 -13.42 -17.52 14.13
C TYR A 543 -12.74 -18.52 13.19
N VAL A 544 -11.49 -18.26 12.79
CA VAL A 544 -10.70 -19.15 11.93
C VAL A 544 -10.44 -20.49 12.61
N ALA A 545 -10.03 -20.48 13.88
CA ALA A 545 -9.76 -21.69 14.67
C ALA A 545 -11.02 -22.58 14.82
N ALA A 546 -12.18 -21.97 15.01
CA ALA A 546 -13.46 -22.70 15.10
C ALA A 546 -13.90 -23.27 13.75
N THR A 547 -13.62 -22.56 12.65
CA THR A 547 -14.01 -22.96 11.27
C THR A 547 -13.03 -23.98 10.69
N LYS A 548 -11.75 -23.94 11.08
CA LYS A 548 -10.62 -24.79 10.65
C LYS A 548 -10.22 -24.60 9.18
N THR A 549 -11.14 -24.78 8.24
CA THR A 549 -10.91 -24.58 6.81
C THR A 549 -11.93 -23.61 6.26
N LEU A 550 -11.45 -22.49 5.73
CA LEU A 550 -12.28 -21.46 5.14
C LEU A 550 -12.53 -21.77 3.66
N ARG A 551 -13.78 -21.66 3.26
CA ARG A 551 -14.20 -21.62 1.86
C ARG A 551 -15.13 -20.44 1.70
N LEU A 552 -14.65 -19.40 1.03
CA LEU A 552 -15.38 -18.15 0.84
C LEU A 552 -15.82 -18.05 -0.63
N GLU A 553 -17.11 -17.80 -0.81
CA GLU A 553 -17.65 -17.47 -2.14
C GLU A 553 -17.39 -15.98 -2.42
N PRO A 554 -17.22 -15.58 -3.70
CA PRO A 554 -17.07 -14.18 -4.07
C PRO A 554 -18.25 -13.33 -3.55
N ASN A 555 -17.95 -12.25 -2.86
CA ASN A 555 -18.97 -11.34 -2.36
C ASN A 555 -19.56 -10.52 -3.51
N THR A 556 -20.84 -10.75 -3.80
CA THR A 556 -21.63 -10.06 -4.84
C THR A 556 -22.66 -9.09 -4.26
N SER A 557 -22.56 -8.79 -2.96
CA SER A 557 -23.55 -7.95 -2.25
C SER A 557 -23.49 -6.48 -2.63
N VAL A 558 -22.36 -6.02 -3.17
CA VAL A 558 -22.20 -4.66 -3.69
C VAL A 558 -22.37 -4.67 -5.22
N LYS A 559 -23.30 -3.85 -5.72
CA LYS A 559 -23.58 -3.71 -7.16
C LYS A 559 -23.14 -2.33 -7.63
N ILE A 560 -22.18 -2.29 -8.56
CA ILE A 560 -21.70 -1.05 -9.17
C ILE A 560 -22.64 -0.71 -10.32
N LEU A 561 -23.19 0.51 -10.31
CA LEU A 561 -24.07 1.06 -11.34
C LEU A 561 -23.29 2.07 -12.19
N GLY A 562 -23.58 2.14 -13.49
CA GLY A 562 -23.02 3.18 -14.37
C GLY A 562 -21.50 3.04 -14.60
N GLY A 563 -20.97 1.81 -14.54
CA GLY A 563 -19.58 1.47 -14.82
C GLY A 563 -19.17 1.63 -16.28
#